data_67a367b75e187f0b4ab19f27677cbe64
#
_entry.id   67a367b75e187f0b4ab19f27677cbe64
#
_cell.length_a   1.000
_cell.length_b   1.000
_cell.length_c   1.000
_cell.angle_alpha   90.00
_cell.angle_beta   90.00
_cell.angle_gamma   90.00
#
_symmetry.space_group_name_H-M   'P 1'
#
loop_
_entity.id
_entity.type
_entity.pdbx_description
1 polymer ?
#
loop_
_entity_poly.entity_id
_entity_poly.type
_entity_poly.pdbx_seq_one_letter_code
_entity_poly.pdbx_strand_id
1 'polypeptide(L)'
;VGNVDFSELNSLIHWSDKNTDSTFWRADVKLNGHPIKNAILDTGTSVISGPNEEVGKMLKKLDGIKVEQHDGGIYYGFYDCKNPPRMEFEVFGKKLGFPTAAMQQAYDGDKCTLSIIGSKVINDWILGSPFFETASVILNYDVRRMGFAKYR
;
A
#
# COMPACT_ATOMS: atom_id res chain seq x y z
N VAL A 1 -3.17 -21.52 -11.99
CA VAL A 1 -3.84 -20.45 -12.72
C VAL A 1 -5.33 -20.65 -12.58
N GLY A 2 -6.01 -19.75 -11.88
CA GLY A 2 -7.45 -19.82 -11.64
C GLY A 2 -8.24 -18.83 -12.50
N ASN A 3 -9.52 -18.98 -12.51
CA ASN A 3 -10.43 -18.00 -13.08
C ASN A 3 -10.69 -16.87 -12.05
N VAL A 4 -10.95 -15.67 -12.56
CA VAL A 4 -11.36 -14.55 -11.72
C VAL A 4 -12.82 -14.77 -11.29
N ASP A 5 -13.06 -14.71 -10.00
CA ASP A 5 -14.44 -14.68 -9.48
C ASP A 5 -14.93 -13.23 -9.45
N PHE A 6 -15.64 -12.84 -10.48
CA PHE A 6 -16.18 -11.49 -10.61
C PHE A 6 -17.28 -11.17 -9.59
N SER A 7 -17.84 -12.18 -8.91
CA SER A 7 -18.86 -11.97 -7.88
C SER A 7 -18.33 -11.25 -6.64
N GLU A 8 -17.03 -11.39 -6.38
CA GLU A 8 -16.32 -10.74 -5.26
C GLU A 8 -15.99 -9.26 -5.54
N LEU A 9 -16.17 -8.80 -6.77
CA LEU A 9 -15.84 -7.45 -7.18
C LEU A 9 -17.09 -6.58 -7.28
N ASN A 10 -17.00 -5.36 -6.74
CA ASN A 10 -18.11 -4.40 -6.80
C ASN A 10 -17.85 -3.23 -7.75
N SER A 11 -16.80 -3.29 -8.52
CA SER A 11 -16.40 -2.23 -9.44
C SER A 11 -15.85 -2.79 -10.75
N LEU A 12 -15.79 -1.93 -11.77
CA LEU A 12 -15.08 -2.25 -12.99
C LEU A 12 -13.60 -2.49 -12.71
N ILE A 13 -13.00 -3.41 -13.46
CA ILE A 13 -11.58 -3.67 -13.40
C ILE A 13 -10.85 -2.59 -14.20
N HIS A 14 -9.89 -1.94 -13.57
CA HIS A 14 -8.98 -0.99 -14.21
C HIS A 14 -7.67 -1.70 -14.54
N TRP A 15 -7.34 -1.78 -15.83
CA TRP A 15 -6.14 -2.47 -16.29
C TRP A 15 -4.96 -1.52 -16.42
N SER A 16 -3.78 -1.98 -15.97
CA SER A 16 -2.51 -1.27 -16.14
C SER A 16 -2.01 -1.34 -17.57
N ASP A 17 -0.98 -0.55 -17.87
CA ASP A 17 -0.11 -0.79 -19.01
C ASP A 17 0.65 -2.11 -18.84
N LYS A 18 1.28 -2.58 -19.92
CA LYS A 18 2.07 -3.80 -19.88
C LYS A 18 3.22 -3.66 -18.88
N ASN A 19 3.32 -4.59 -17.94
CA ASN A 19 4.46 -4.69 -17.04
C ASN A 19 5.70 -5.18 -17.80
N THR A 20 6.74 -4.37 -17.83
CA THR A 20 7.99 -4.66 -18.55
C THR A 20 9.08 -5.24 -17.66
N ASP A 21 8.92 -5.18 -16.33
CA ASP A 21 9.83 -5.82 -15.38
C ASP A 21 9.71 -7.34 -15.49
N SER A 22 10.84 -8.03 -15.66
CA SER A 22 10.87 -9.50 -15.78
C SER A 22 10.82 -10.21 -14.42
N THR A 23 11.11 -9.50 -13.32
CA THR A 23 11.25 -10.08 -11.99
C THR A 23 10.03 -9.81 -11.12
N PHE A 24 9.50 -8.58 -11.13
CA PHE A 24 8.42 -8.16 -10.26
C PHE A 24 7.23 -7.60 -11.02
N TRP A 25 6.06 -7.70 -10.40
CA TRP A 25 4.91 -6.91 -10.79
C TRP A 25 5.05 -5.51 -10.17
N ARG A 26 5.00 -4.48 -11.01
CA ARG A 26 5.18 -3.09 -10.61
C ARG A 26 4.01 -2.22 -11.03
N ALA A 27 3.64 -1.26 -10.18
CA ALA A 27 2.59 -0.30 -10.46
C ALA A 27 2.96 1.10 -9.97
N ASP A 28 2.44 2.10 -10.65
CA ASP A 28 2.41 3.49 -10.17
C ASP A 28 1.12 3.70 -9.40
N VAL A 29 1.22 4.19 -8.18
CA VAL A 29 0.07 4.50 -7.32
C VAL A 29 0.28 5.84 -6.64
N LYS A 30 -0.77 6.38 -6.02
CA LYS A 30 -0.63 7.47 -5.05
C LYS A 30 -1.12 6.98 -3.68
N LEU A 31 -0.44 7.38 -2.64
CA LEU A 31 -0.82 7.11 -1.26
C LEU A 31 -1.08 8.45 -0.57
N ASN A 32 -2.35 8.73 -0.23
CA ASN A 32 -2.80 10.03 0.25
C ASN A 32 -2.29 11.20 -0.60
N GLY A 33 -2.35 11.06 -1.92
CA GLY A 33 -1.87 12.05 -2.88
C GLY A 33 -0.35 12.04 -3.12
N HIS A 34 0.44 11.32 -2.31
CA HIS A 34 1.87 11.16 -2.54
C HIS A 34 2.15 10.17 -3.68
N PRO A 35 2.79 10.60 -4.78
CA PRO A 35 3.05 9.71 -5.90
C PRO A 35 4.13 8.68 -5.57
N ILE A 36 3.84 7.42 -5.87
CA ILE A 36 4.76 6.29 -5.73
C ILE A 36 4.94 5.67 -7.11
N LYS A 37 6.17 5.70 -7.62
CA LYS A 37 6.51 5.19 -8.94
C LYS A 37 7.12 3.79 -8.86
N ASN A 38 6.73 2.92 -9.79
CA ASN A 38 7.29 1.57 -9.95
C ASN A 38 7.30 0.76 -8.65
N ALA A 39 6.25 0.86 -7.84
CA ALA A 39 6.13 0.09 -6.62
C ALA A 39 6.05 -1.41 -6.92
N ILE A 40 6.78 -2.21 -6.17
CA ILE A 40 6.73 -3.67 -6.25
C ILE A 40 5.49 -4.15 -5.52
N LEU A 41 4.68 -5.00 -6.16
CA LEU A 41 3.57 -5.69 -5.52
C LEU A 41 4.07 -7.02 -4.95
N ASP A 42 4.01 -7.16 -3.62
CA ASP A 42 4.55 -8.32 -2.91
C ASP A 42 3.61 -8.79 -1.80
N THR A 43 2.89 -9.88 -2.06
CA THR A 43 1.99 -10.49 -1.06
C THR A 43 2.72 -11.09 0.13
N GLY A 44 4.02 -11.33 0.01
CA GLY A 44 4.89 -11.84 1.09
C GLY A 44 5.37 -10.78 2.08
N THR A 45 5.12 -9.51 1.83
CA THR A 45 5.45 -8.39 2.73
C THR A 45 4.22 -7.98 3.54
N SER A 46 4.36 -7.85 4.85
CA SER A 46 3.23 -7.55 5.76
C SER A 46 2.90 -6.06 5.93
N VAL A 47 3.71 -5.18 5.33
CA VAL A 47 3.60 -3.73 5.44
C VAL A 47 3.69 -3.07 4.06
N ILE A 48 3.48 -1.76 4.02
CA ILE A 48 3.93 -0.92 2.92
C ILE A 48 5.28 -0.35 3.33
N SER A 49 6.29 -0.58 2.52
CA SER A 49 7.65 -0.11 2.78
C SER A 49 8.13 0.79 1.66
N GLY A 50 8.86 1.83 2.00
CA GLY A 50 9.43 2.76 1.03
C GLY A 50 10.76 3.34 1.50
N PRO A 51 11.43 4.12 0.64
CA PRO A 51 12.67 4.80 1.02
C PRO A 51 12.48 5.61 2.30
N ASN A 52 13.37 5.42 3.27
CA ASN A 52 13.17 5.91 4.64
C ASN A 52 12.86 7.41 4.72
N GLU A 53 13.65 8.23 4.05
CA GLU A 53 13.46 9.69 4.07
C GLU A 53 12.17 10.13 3.38
N GLU A 54 11.78 9.45 2.31
CA GLU A 54 10.53 9.72 1.60
C GLU A 54 9.32 9.35 2.46
N VAL A 55 9.37 8.19 3.12
CA VAL A 55 8.34 7.77 4.08
C VAL A 55 8.22 8.77 5.23
N GLY A 56 9.35 9.22 5.80
CA GLY A 56 9.34 10.23 6.86
C GLY A 56 8.67 11.53 6.44
N LYS A 57 8.98 12.02 5.25
CA LYS A 57 8.33 13.23 4.70
C LYS A 57 6.84 13.04 4.47
N MET A 58 6.45 11.89 3.95
CA MET A 58 5.04 11.57 3.71
C MET A 58 4.26 11.47 5.02
N LEU A 59 4.77 10.73 6.00
CA LEU A 59 4.12 10.54 7.29
C LEU A 59 3.89 11.86 8.04
N LYS A 60 4.84 12.79 7.96
CA LYS A 60 4.73 14.12 8.59
C LYS A 60 3.60 14.99 8.02
N LYS A 61 3.10 14.67 6.84
CA LYS A 61 1.98 15.37 6.21
C LYS A 61 0.62 14.78 6.54
N LEU A 62 0.58 13.63 7.22
CA LEU A 62 -0.67 12.94 7.54
C LEU A 62 -1.24 13.45 8.85
N ASP A 63 -2.51 13.84 8.83
CA ASP A 63 -3.23 14.26 10.01
C ASP A 63 -3.42 13.06 10.97
N GLY A 64 -3.23 13.32 12.27
CA GLY A 64 -3.41 12.32 13.31
C GLY A 64 -2.26 11.31 13.44
N ILE A 65 -1.17 11.48 12.70
CA ILE A 65 0.02 10.61 12.76
C ILE A 65 1.14 11.32 13.52
N LYS A 66 1.65 10.64 14.55
CA LYS A 66 2.89 11.01 15.24
C LYS A 66 4.04 10.23 14.61
N VAL A 67 5.04 10.95 14.11
CA VAL A 67 6.21 10.36 13.45
C VAL A 67 7.35 10.22 14.44
N GLU A 68 7.92 9.02 14.54
CA GLU A 68 9.09 8.71 15.37
C GLU A 68 10.12 7.94 14.55
N GLN A 69 11.38 8.03 14.96
CA GLN A 69 12.46 7.23 14.40
C GLN A 69 12.93 6.20 15.44
N HIS A 70 13.01 4.96 15.01
CA HIS A 70 13.49 3.83 15.83
C HIS A 70 14.47 2.97 15.00
N ASP A 71 15.05 1.98 15.61
CA ASP A 71 15.84 0.92 14.92
C ASP A 71 16.89 1.46 13.93
N GLY A 72 17.72 2.42 14.38
CA GLY A 72 18.75 3.02 13.52
C GLY A 72 18.24 4.15 12.63
N GLY A 73 17.14 4.79 13.00
CA GLY A 73 16.61 5.96 12.32
C GLY A 73 15.50 5.66 11.30
N ILE A 74 14.89 4.49 11.37
CA ILE A 74 13.73 4.12 10.56
C ILE A 74 12.51 4.92 11.00
N TYR A 75 11.81 5.50 10.05
CA TYR A 75 10.59 6.25 10.29
C TYR A 75 9.38 5.32 10.46
N TYR A 76 8.64 5.56 11.54
CA TYR A 76 7.38 4.92 11.88
C TYR A 76 6.32 5.99 12.11
N GLY A 77 5.09 5.67 11.79
CA GLY A 77 3.93 6.47 12.13
C GLY A 77 3.11 5.81 13.23
N PHE A 78 2.65 6.60 14.20
CA PHE A 78 1.80 6.15 15.31
C PHE A 78 0.53 6.96 15.37
N TYR A 79 -0.55 6.34 15.80
CA TYR A 79 -1.85 6.99 15.96
C TYR A 79 -2.63 6.39 17.14
N ASP A 80 -3.62 7.11 17.61
CA ASP A 80 -4.58 6.58 18.58
C ASP A 80 -5.44 5.52 17.89
N CYS A 81 -5.40 4.28 18.40
CA CYS A 81 -6.16 3.16 17.84
C CYS A 81 -7.66 3.42 17.71
N LYS A 82 -8.23 4.27 18.59
CA LYS A 82 -9.64 4.66 18.55
C LYS A 82 -9.96 5.70 17.48
N ASN A 83 -8.94 6.38 16.97
CA ASN A 83 -9.06 7.44 15.97
C ASN A 83 -8.13 7.15 14.78
N PRO A 84 -8.37 6.10 14.00
CA PRO A 84 -7.51 5.74 12.86
C PRO A 84 -7.51 6.87 11.82
N PRO A 85 -6.36 7.16 11.21
CA PRO A 85 -6.26 8.17 10.17
C PRO A 85 -7.02 7.74 8.93
N ARG A 86 -7.36 8.69 8.10
CA ARG A 86 -7.98 8.42 6.81
C ARG A 86 -6.86 8.17 5.78
N MET A 87 -6.79 6.94 5.28
CA MET A 87 -5.78 6.54 4.31
C MET A 87 -6.45 6.04 3.04
N GLU A 88 -5.89 6.39 1.90
CA GLU A 88 -6.37 5.92 0.61
C GLU A 88 -5.23 5.73 -0.40
N PHE A 89 -5.39 4.72 -1.24
CA PHE A 89 -4.63 4.60 -2.48
C PHE A 89 -5.41 5.19 -3.64
N GLU A 90 -4.70 5.76 -4.59
CA GLU A 90 -5.25 6.06 -5.91
C GLU A 90 -4.50 5.24 -6.95
N VAL A 91 -5.25 4.44 -7.69
CA VAL A 91 -4.75 3.54 -8.73
C VAL A 91 -5.55 3.80 -9.99
N PHE A 92 -4.88 4.23 -11.06
CA PHE A 92 -5.51 4.59 -12.35
C PHE A 92 -6.70 5.55 -12.18
N GLY A 93 -6.51 6.59 -11.37
CA GLY A 93 -7.51 7.62 -11.11
C GLY A 93 -8.63 7.21 -10.16
N LYS A 94 -8.64 5.98 -9.65
CA LYS A 94 -9.63 5.50 -8.69
C LYS A 94 -9.08 5.50 -7.27
N LYS A 95 -9.81 6.12 -6.34
CA LYS A 95 -9.47 6.17 -4.92
C LYS A 95 -10.04 4.96 -4.18
N LEU A 96 -9.20 4.29 -3.41
CA LEU A 96 -9.52 3.10 -2.64
C LEU A 96 -9.10 3.35 -1.19
N GLY A 97 -10.08 3.42 -0.28
CA GLY A 97 -9.82 3.61 1.15
C GLY A 97 -9.26 2.36 1.82
N PHE A 98 -8.28 2.53 2.69
CA PHE A 98 -7.77 1.43 3.52
C PHE A 98 -8.86 0.96 4.49
N PRO A 99 -9.09 -0.35 4.61
CA PRO A 99 -9.77 -0.89 5.79
C PRO A 99 -8.97 -0.56 7.06
N THR A 100 -9.66 -0.32 8.16
CA THR A 100 -9.00 -0.01 9.44
C THR A 100 -8.00 -1.10 9.86
N ALA A 101 -8.35 -2.37 9.62
CA ALA A 101 -7.47 -3.50 9.90
C ALA A 101 -6.17 -3.47 9.10
N ALA A 102 -6.20 -2.98 7.85
CA ALA A 102 -5.01 -2.86 7.00
C ALA A 102 -4.05 -1.77 7.44
N MET A 103 -4.50 -0.78 8.21
CA MET A 103 -3.66 0.32 8.70
C MET A 103 -2.79 -0.07 9.88
N GLN A 104 -3.21 -1.05 10.67
CA GLN A 104 -2.57 -1.40 11.93
C GLN A 104 -1.53 -2.49 11.73
N GLN A 105 -0.25 -2.14 11.90
CA GLN A 105 0.87 -3.10 11.94
C GLN A 105 0.99 -3.77 13.30
N ALA A 106 0.91 -2.97 14.35
CA ALA A 106 1.05 -3.41 15.74
C ALA A 106 0.31 -2.44 16.65
N TYR A 107 0.13 -2.83 17.91
CA TYR A 107 -0.44 -1.94 18.93
C TYR A 107 0.21 -2.18 20.29
N ASP A 108 0.20 -1.12 21.09
CA ASP A 108 0.58 -1.15 22.51
C ASP A 108 -0.42 -0.28 23.26
N GLY A 109 -1.36 -0.91 23.95
CA GLY A 109 -2.50 -0.23 24.55
C GLY A 109 -3.35 0.48 23.48
N ASP A 110 -3.49 1.80 23.61
CA ASP A 110 -4.23 2.65 22.66
C ASP A 110 -3.31 3.23 21.55
N LYS A 111 -2.01 2.94 21.57
CA LYS A 111 -1.05 3.38 20.56
C LYS A 111 -0.93 2.35 19.45
N CYS A 112 -1.38 2.69 18.27
CA CYS A 112 -1.27 1.86 17.07
C CYS A 112 -0.09 2.30 16.20
N THR A 113 0.63 1.32 15.63
CA THR A 113 1.66 1.55 14.62
C THR A 113 1.04 1.44 13.24
N LEU A 114 1.25 2.47 12.42
CA LEU A 114 0.78 2.46 11.04
C LEU A 114 1.54 1.43 10.22
N SER A 115 0.86 0.77 9.30
CA SER A 115 1.43 -0.25 8.41
C SER A 115 2.29 0.30 7.25
N ILE A 116 2.79 1.52 7.39
CA ILE A 116 3.68 2.18 6.44
C ILE A 116 4.99 2.49 7.16
N ILE A 117 6.08 1.87 6.71
CA ILE A 117 7.36 1.89 7.43
C ILE A 117 8.50 2.21 6.46
N GLY A 118 9.45 3.03 6.88
CA GLY A 118 10.65 3.34 6.11
C GLY A 118 11.61 2.16 6.00
N SER A 119 12.39 2.14 4.93
CA SER A 119 13.48 1.19 4.73
C SER A 119 14.76 1.91 4.35
N LYS A 120 15.88 1.49 4.93
CA LYS A 120 17.24 1.94 4.56
C LYS A 120 17.98 0.90 3.70
N VAL A 121 17.37 -0.25 3.47
CA VAL A 121 17.99 -1.38 2.76
C VAL A 121 17.61 -1.37 1.29
N ILE A 122 16.36 -1.02 0.98
CA ILE A 122 15.81 -1.03 -0.38
C ILE A 122 15.28 0.37 -0.70
N ASN A 123 15.60 0.87 -1.90
CA ASN A 123 15.11 2.16 -2.40
C ASN A 123 13.77 2.07 -3.14
N ASP A 124 13.28 0.86 -3.38
CA ASP A 124 11.97 0.64 -3.99
C ASP A 124 10.85 0.79 -2.93
N TRP A 125 9.69 1.24 -3.39
CA TRP A 125 8.47 1.03 -2.65
C TRP A 125 8.00 -0.40 -2.83
N ILE A 126 7.55 -1.02 -1.74
CA ILE A 126 6.96 -2.34 -1.72
C ILE A 126 5.55 -2.24 -1.15
N LEU A 127 4.57 -2.65 -1.94
CA LEU A 127 3.17 -2.71 -1.55
C LEU A 127 2.85 -4.13 -1.09
N GLY A 128 2.83 -4.32 0.22
CA GLY A 128 2.52 -5.59 0.86
C GLY A 128 1.03 -5.79 1.15
N SER A 129 0.74 -6.64 2.12
CA SER A 129 -0.63 -7.04 2.50
C SER A 129 -1.63 -5.88 2.63
N PRO A 130 -1.28 -4.72 3.21
CA PRO A 130 -2.24 -3.61 3.33
C PRO A 130 -2.80 -3.13 2.00
N PHE A 131 -2.01 -3.19 0.93
CA PHE A 131 -2.49 -2.87 -0.42
C PHE A 131 -3.48 -3.92 -0.93
N PHE A 132 -3.17 -5.21 -0.74
CA PHE A 132 -4.04 -6.31 -1.18
C PHE A 132 -5.31 -6.45 -0.35
N GLU A 133 -5.35 -5.92 0.86
CA GLU A 133 -6.57 -5.78 1.66
C GLU A 133 -7.44 -4.61 1.20
N THR A 134 -6.83 -3.64 0.51
CA THR A 134 -7.52 -2.44 0.00
C THR A 134 -8.07 -2.67 -1.41
N ALA A 135 -7.36 -3.39 -2.26
CA ALA A 135 -7.70 -3.61 -3.66
C ALA A 135 -7.57 -5.08 -4.05
N SER A 136 -8.53 -5.56 -4.83
CA SER A 136 -8.38 -6.84 -5.53
C SER A 136 -7.43 -6.65 -6.71
N VAL A 137 -6.43 -7.51 -6.80
CA VAL A 137 -5.41 -7.47 -7.86
C VAL A 137 -5.52 -8.72 -8.72
N ILE A 138 -5.64 -8.51 -10.03
CA ILE A 138 -5.71 -9.58 -11.01
C ILE A 138 -4.42 -9.54 -11.83
N LEU A 139 -3.70 -10.65 -11.88
CA LEU A 139 -2.46 -10.78 -12.64
C LEU A 139 -2.74 -11.55 -13.93
N ASN A 140 -2.69 -10.86 -15.06
CA ASN A 140 -2.80 -11.49 -16.37
C ASN A 140 -1.41 -11.75 -16.94
N TYR A 141 -0.97 -13.00 -16.84
CA TYR A 141 0.36 -13.43 -17.29
C TYR A 141 0.51 -13.45 -18.81
N ASP A 142 -0.58 -13.68 -19.54
CA ASP A 142 -0.51 -13.79 -21.00
C ASP A 142 -0.14 -12.46 -21.66
N VAL A 143 -0.72 -11.36 -21.16
CA VAL A 143 -0.46 -10.01 -21.68
C VAL A 143 0.40 -9.17 -20.73
N ARG A 144 0.78 -9.71 -19.58
CA ARG A 144 1.58 -9.06 -18.53
C ARG A 144 0.98 -7.71 -18.07
N ARG A 145 -0.31 -7.72 -17.80
CA ARG A 145 -1.03 -6.57 -17.24
C ARG A 145 -1.64 -6.93 -15.90
N MET A 146 -1.83 -5.92 -15.07
CA MET A 146 -2.53 -6.03 -13.80
C MET A 146 -3.88 -5.38 -13.90
N GLY A 147 -4.90 -6.02 -13.36
CA GLY A 147 -6.22 -5.45 -13.15
C GLY A 147 -6.40 -5.09 -11.68
N PHE A 148 -7.01 -3.94 -11.42
CA PHE A 148 -7.32 -3.47 -10.07
C PHE A 148 -8.81 -3.23 -9.95
N ALA A 149 -9.39 -3.70 -8.87
CA ALA A 149 -10.81 -3.53 -8.58
C ALA A 149 -11.02 -3.36 -7.07
N LYS A 150 -12.15 -2.76 -6.72
CA LYS A 150 -12.56 -2.64 -5.32
C LYS A 150 -13.27 -3.93 -4.90
N TYR A 151 -13.04 -4.39 -3.67
CA TYR A 151 -13.83 -5.46 -3.06
C TYR A 151 -15.29 -5.04 -2.87
N ARG A 152 -16.17 -6.02 -2.85
CA ARG A 152 -17.57 -5.85 -2.48
C ARG A 152 -17.76 -5.46 -1.02
#